data_690934f54bd7aaecc0578803d6bb2d96
#
_entry.id   690934f54bd7aaecc0578803d6bb2d96
#
_cell.length_a   1.000
_cell.length_b   1.000
_cell.length_c   1.000
_cell.angle_alpha   90.00
_cell.angle_beta   90.00
_cell.angle_gamma   90.00
#
_symmetry.space_group_name_H-M   'P 1'
#
loop_
_entity.id
_entity.type
_entity.pdbx_description
1 polymer ?
#
loop_
_entity_poly.entity_id
_entity_poly.type
_entity_poly.pdbx_seq_one_letter_code
_entity_poly.pdbx_strand_id
1 'polypeptide(L)'
;AKNDIKTRFACSYLGIIWAFVNPVITIVVYWFVFQVGFRSSDIGNIPYILWFASGLIPWFFFSEAWNSATNSLTEYSFLVKKVVFKVHILPLVKVISNLFVHIFFVAFLVLFFIVYGIEPKIYWLQIIYYSFSMIMLVISLSYITATLVVFFRDLGQIMNIILQFGMWLTPIMWQIDMIPDRFMWLFKLNPMYYVVQ
;
A
#
# COMPACT_ATOMS: atom_id res chain seq x y z
N ALA A 1 13.31 -9.03 8.44
CA ALA A 1 11.93 -9.15 7.94
C ALA A 1 11.09 -10.11 8.79
N LYS A 2 11.41 -11.43 8.83
CA LYS A 2 10.58 -12.41 9.59
C LYS A 2 10.42 -12.06 11.09
N ASN A 3 11.49 -11.60 11.74
CA ASN A 3 11.43 -11.15 13.13
C ASN A 3 10.70 -9.82 13.29
N ASP A 4 10.83 -8.90 12.34
CA ASP A 4 10.16 -7.61 12.35
C ASP A 4 8.63 -7.77 12.33
N ILE A 5 8.12 -8.66 11.47
CA ILE A 5 6.69 -9.00 11.45
C ILE A 5 6.23 -9.58 12.78
N LYS A 6 7.01 -10.48 13.38
CA LYS A 6 6.69 -11.05 14.71
C LYS A 6 6.69 -10.00 15.81
N THR A 7 7.68 -9.10 15.82
CA THR A 7 7.82 -8.07 16.86
C THR A 7 6.69 -7.03 16.79
N ARG A 8 6.27 -6.67 15.59
CA ARG A 8 5.18 -5.72 15.36
C ARG A 8 3.85 -6.15 16.01
N PHE A 9 3.61 -7.46 16.10
CA PHE A 9 2.39 -8.04 16.65
C PHE A 9 2.61 -8.87 17.92
N ALA A 10 3.80 -8.79 18.54
CA ALA A 10 4.19 -9.62 19.67
C ALA A 10 3.32 -9.44 20.92
N CYS A 11 2.70 -8.25 21.07
CA CYS A 11 1.84 -7.94 22.22
C CYS A 11 0.34 -8.21 21.96
N SER A 12 -0.02 -8.78 20.80
CA SER A 12 -1.41 -9.05 20.45
C SER A 12 -1.71 -10.55 20.46
N TYR A 13 -2.88 -10.93 20.99
CA TYR A 13 -3.37 -12.32 21.00
C TYR A 13 -3.43 -12.95 19.60
N LEU A 14 -3.83 -12.18 18.60
CA LEU A 14 -3.93 -12.63 17.21
C LEU A 14 -2.62 -12.43 16.42
N GLY A 15 -1.64 -11.73 16.99
CA GLY A 15 -0.32 -11.58 16.40
C GLY A 15 -0.35 -11.10 14.94
N ILE A 16 0.36 -11.85 14.10
CA ILE A 16 0.51 -11.57 12.68
C ILE A 16 -0.81 -11.58 11.88
N ILE A 17 -1.86 -12.21 12.40
CA ILE A 17 -3.17 -12.28 11.73
C ILE A 17 -3.73 -10.88 11.48
N TRP A 18 -3.45 -9.90 12.34
CA TRP A 18 -3.88 -8.51 12.16
C TRP A 18 -3.35 -7.87 10.88
N ALA A 19 -2.18 -8.29 10.39
CA ALA A 19 -1.65 -7.80 9.13
C ALA A 19 -2.53 -8.15 7.92
N PHE A 20 -3.33 -9.20 8.04
CA PHE A 20 -4.25 -9.67 7.01
C PHE A 20 -5.69 -9.23 7.28
N VAL A 21 -6.11 -9.26 8.54
CA VAL A 21 -7.48 -8.92 8.94
C VAL A 21 -7.81 -7.44 8.67
N ASN A 22 -6.91 -6.51 9.01
CA ASN A 22 -7.15 -5.08 8.81
C ASN A 22 -7.43 -4.70 7.34
N PRO A 23 -6.60 -5.09 6.35
CA PRO A 23 -6.90 -4.82 4.95
C PRO A 23 -8.19 -5.47 4.48
N VAL A 24 -8.48 -6.71 4.88
CA VAL A 24 -9.73 -7.40 4.50
C VAL A 24 -10.95 -6.66 5.03
N ILE A 25 -10.96 -6.31 6.32
CA ILE A 25 -12.07 -5.53 6.92
C ILE A 25 -12.24 -4.20 6.18
N THR A 26 -11.15 -3.51 5.88
CA THR A 26 -11.19 -2.23 5.16
C THR A 26 -11.80 -2.39 3.76
N ILE A 27 -11.41 -3.43 3.01
CA ILE A 27 -11.99 -3.74 1.70
C ILE A 27 -13.50 -4.01 1.83
N VAL A 28 -13.89 -4.83 2.80
CA VAL A 28 -15.32 -5.18 3.01
C VAL A 28 -16.15 -3.95 3.40
N VAL A 29 -15.63 -3.10 4.29
CA VAL A 29 -16.34 -1.88 4.72
C VAL A 29 -16.52 -0.92 3.55
N TYR A 30 -15.46 -0.63 2.81
CA TYR A 30 -15.56 0.26 1.64
C TYR A 30 -16.44 -0.34 0.54
N TRP A 31 -16.32 -1.64 0.27
CA TRP A 31 -17.20 -2.31 -0.66
C TRP A 31 -18.67 -2.15 -0.26
N PHE A 32 -19.00 -2.38 1.01
CA PHE A 32 -20.36 -2.20 1.52
C PHE A 32 -20.85 -0.76 1.33
N VAL A 33 -20.03 0.22 1.67
CA VAL A 33 -20.41 1.65 1.54
C VAL A 33 -20.61 2.03 0.09
N PHE A 34 -19.69 1.66 -0.81
CA PHE A 34 -19.77 2.11 -2.20
C PHE A 34 -20.74 1.28 -3.04
N GLN A 35 -20.73 -0.03 -2.92
CA GLN A 35 -21.62 -0.87 -3.72
C GLN A 35 -23.04 -0.93 -3.17
N VAL A 36 -23.22 -1.07 -1.86
CA VAL A 36 -24.55 -1.17 -1.25
C VAL A 36 -25.10 0.22 -0.90
N GLY A 37 -24.29 1.11 -0.33
CA GLY A 37 -24.69 2.45 0.09
C GLY A 37 -24.88 3.39 -1.09
N PHE A 38 -23.86 3.59 -1.90
CA PHE A 38 -23.89 4.49 -3.06
C PHE A 38 -24.41 3.81 -4.35
N ARG A 39 -24.67 2.51 -4.33
CA ARG A 39 -25.13 1.73 -5.48
C ARG A 39 -24.23 1.88 -6.70
N SER A 40 -22.91 1.93 -6.47
CA SER A 40 -21.92 1.98 -7.55
C SER A 40 -22.10 0.75 -8.44
N SER A 41 -22.26 0.98 -9.75
CA SER A 41 -22.44 -0.10 -10.71
C SER A 41 -21.12 -0.78 -11.04
N ASP A 42 -21.21 -2.01 -11.53
CA ASP A 42 -20.05 -2.74 -12.07
C ASP A 42 -19.42 -1.97 -13.23
N ILE A 43 -18.12 -2.09 -13.39
CA ILE A 43 -17.35 -1.40 -14.41
C ILE A 43 -17.17 -2.32 -15.61
N GLY A 44 -18.01 -2.13 -16.64
CA GLY A 44 -18.07 -3.04 -17.77
C GLY A 44 -18.51 -4.44 -17.32
N ASN A 45 -17.64 -5.44 -17.52
CA ASN A 45 -17.90 -6.85 -17.12
C ASN A 45 -17.18 -7.22 -15.82
N ILE A 46 -16.58 -6.23 -15.09
CA ILE A 46 -15.84 -6.49 -13.87
C ILE A 46 -16.67 -6.03 -12.68
N PRO A 47 -16.95 -6.93 -11.69
CA PRO A 47 -17.60 -6.54 -10.44
C PRO A 47 -16.85 -5.42 -9.74
N TYR A 48 -17.58 -4.44 -9.20
CA TYR A 48 -17.01 -3.27 -8.55
C TYR A 48 -15.97 -3.64 -7.47
N ILE A 49 -16.22 -4.70 -6.70
CA ILE A 49 -15.29 -5.15 -5.65
C ILE A 49 -13.91 -5.56 -6.19
N LEU A 50 -13.86 -6.20 -7.36
CA LEU A 50 -12.59 -6.62 -7.97
C LEU A 50 -11.80 -5.41 -8.48
N TRP A 51 -12.48 -4.50 -9.16
CA TRP A 51 -11.87 -3.25 -9.61
C TRP A 51 -11.34 -2.44 -8.43
N PHE A 52 -12.16 -2.25 -7.40
CA PHE A 52 -11.81 -1.52 -6.19
C PHE A 52 -10.63 -2.16 -5.45
N ALA A 53 -10.66 -3.49 -5.25
CA ALA A 53 -9.59 -4.21 -4.57
C ALA A 53 -8.26 -4.15 -5.34
N SER A 54 -8.31 -4.15 -6.68
CA SER A 54 -7.10 -4.06 -7.51
C SER A 54 -6.35 -2.73 -7.32
N GLY A 55 -7.05 -1.64 -7.05
CA GLY A 55 -6.44 -0.35 -6.71
C GLY A 55 -6.02 -0.24 -5.24
N LEU A 56 -6.82 -0.81 -4.33
CA LEU A 56 -6.60 -0.67 -2.89
C LEU A 56 -5.43 -1.51 -2.37
N ILE A 57 -5.20 -2.71 -2.93
CA ILE A 57 -4.11 -3.61 -2.51
C ILE A 57 -2.72 -2.99 -2.75
N PRO A 58 -2.40 -2.44 -3.94
CA PRO A 58 -1.15 -1.69 -4.13
C PRO A 58 -1.04 -0.49 -3.19
N TRP A 59 -2.13 0.23 -2.95
CA TRP A 59 -2.15 1.36 -2.04
C TRP A 59 -1.79 0.97 -0.61
N PHE A 60 -2.33 -0.13 -0.08
CA PHE A 60 -1.99 -0.63 1.25
C PHE A 60 -0.50 -0.93 1.38
N PHE A 61 0.08 -1.58 0.37
CA PHE A 61 1.52 -1.83 0.40
C PHE A 61 2.31 -0.52 0.36
N PHE A 62 1.98 0.37 -0.56
CA PHE A 62 2.67 1.65 -0.71
C PHE A 62 2.64 2.47 0.59
N SER A 63 1.44 2.68 1.14
CA SER A 63 1.26 3.50 2.34
C SER A 63 1.92 2.89 3.57
N GLU A 64 1.72 1.60 3.79
CA GLU A 64 2.23 0.92 4.96
C GLU A 64 3.75 0.73 4.91
N ALA A 65 4.29 0.33 3.76
CA ALA A 65 5.73 0.16 3.58
C ALA A 65 6.48 1.48 3.70
N TRP A 66 5.97 2.53 3.07
CA TRP A 66 6.60 3.85 3.14
C TRP A 66 6.54 4.43 4.55
N ASN A 67 5.39 4.40 5.21
CA ASN A 67 5.22 4.91 6.57
C ASN A 67 6.10 4.16 7.58
N SER A 68 6.06 2.82 7.58
CA SER A 68 6.85 2.00 8.49
C SER A 68 8.36 2.13 8.24
N ALA A 69 8.78 2.26 6.98
CA ALA A 69 10.18 2.47 6.65
C ALA A 69 10.67 3.87 7.05
N THR A 70 9.86 4.92 6.89
CA THR A 70 10.16 6.28 7.35
C THR A 70 10.47 6.29 8.85
N ASN A 71 9.66 5.63 9.67
CA ASN A 71 9.81 5.61 11.11
C ASN A 71 10.83 4.59 11.63
N SER A 72 11.43 3.77 10.74
CA SER A 72 12.31 2.66 11.13
C SER A 72 13.54 3.08 11.92
N LEU A 73 14.17 4.20 11.60
CA LEU A 73 15.38 4.68 12.28
C LEU A 73 15.10 5.20 13.69
N THR A 74 13.97 5.84 13.90
CA THR A 74 13.53 6.33 15.21
C THR A 74 13.07 5.18 16.10
N GLU A 75 12.31 4.23 15.54
CA GLU A 75 11.83 3.04 16.23
C GLU A 75 12.97 2.14 16.76
N TYR A 76 14.01 1.94 15.94
CA TYR A 76 15.19 1.16 16.31
C TYR A 76 16.40 1.98 16.79
N SER A 77 16.18 3.19 17.29
CA SER A 77 17.24 4.10 17.76
C SER A 77 18.17 3.48 18.81
N PHE A 78 17.65 2.57 19.64
CA PHE A 78 18.46 1.84 20.64
C PHE A 78 19.48 0.89 20.00
N LEU A 79 19.16 0.27 18.85
CA LEU A 79 20.10 -0.59 18.11
C LEU A 79 21.20 0.24 17.46
N VAL A 80 20.85 1.41 16.94
CA VAL A 80 21.80 2.34 16.32
C VAL A 80 22.86 2.80 17.30
N LYS A 81 22.50 2.95 18.59
CA LYS A 81 23.40 3.44 19.65
C LYS A 81 24.29 2.36 20.27
N LYS A 82 23.92 1.10 20.19
CA LYS A 82 24.58 0.02 20.98
C LYS A 82 25.45 -0.95 20.18
N VAL A 83 25.31 -1.00 18.88
CA VAL A 83 25.98 -2.01 18.01
C VAL A 83 26.52 -1.35 16.76
N VAL A 84 27.65 -1.85 16.22
CA VAL A 84 28.14 -1.54 14.87
C VAL A 84 27.16 -2.16 13.85
N PHE A 85 25.99 -1.53 13.73
CA PHE A 85 24.92 -2.00 12.85
C PHE A 85 24.82 -1.11 11.60
N LYS A 86 24.63 -1.75 10.44
CA LYS A 86 24.45 -1.03 9.17
C LYS A 86 23.04 -0.41 9.15
N VAL A 87 22.91 0.79 9.65
CA VAL A 87 21.66 1.54 9.89
C VAL A 87 20.79 1.64 8.64
N HIS A 88 21.42 1.76 7.45
CA HIS A 88 20.72 1.87 6.17
C HIS A 88 19.88 0.62 5.81
N ILE A 89 20.09 -0.53 6.46
CA ILE A 89 19.30 -1.74 6.22
C ILE A 89 17.90 -1.65 6.84
N LEU A 90 17.67 -0.81 7.85
CA LEU A 90 16.41 -0.76 8.59
C LEU A 90 15.19 -0.39 7.71
N PRO A 91 15.24 0.67 6.89
CA PRO A 91 14.12 0.97 5.99
C PRO A 91 13.84 -0.18 5.01
N LEU A 92 14.90 -0.80 4.46
CA LEU A 92 14.75 -1.93 3.54
C LEU A 92 14.09 -3.15 4.19
N VAL A 93 14.45 -3.45 5.44
CA VAL A 93 13.80 -4.54 6.21
C VAL A 93 12.31 -4.31 6.35
N LYS A 94 11.88 -3.07 6.61
CA LYS A 94 10.45 -2.72 6.71
C LYS A 94 9.73 -2.90 5.37
N VAL A 95 10.32 -2.44 4.27
CA VAL A 95 9.74 -2.62 2.92
C VAL A 95 9.60 -4.09 2.59
N ILE A 96 10.64 -4.92 2.82
CA ILE A 96 10.59 -6.37 2.56
C ILE A 96 9.54 -7.05 3.47
N SER A 97 9.39 -6.62 4.71
CA SER A 97 8.37 -7.19 5.61
C SER A 97 6.96 -6.95 5.08
N ASN A 98 6.66 -5.75 4.59
CA ASN A 98 5.37 -5.43 4.00
C ASN A 98 5.16 -6.11 2.63
N LEU A 99 6.24 -6.38 1.88
CA LEU A 99 6.18 -7.07 0.60
C LEU A 99 5.60 -8.49 0.73
N PHE A 100 5.89 -9.21 1.82
CA PHE A 100 5.29 -10.53 2.05
C PHE A 100 3.76 -10.46 2.14
N VAL A 101 3.24 -9.45 2.84
CA VAL A 101 1.80 -9.22 2.95
C VAL A 101 1.21 -8.83 1.58
N HIS A 102 1.91 -7.98 0.84
CA HIS A 102 1.49 -7.56 -0.51
C HIS A 102 1.39 -8.74 -1.48
N ILE A 103 2.42 -9.60 -1.54
CA ILE A 103 2.42 -10.80 -2.39
C ILE A 103 1.22 -11.71 -2.06
N PHE A 104 0.91 -11.88 -0.79
CA PHE A 104 -0.26 -12.65 -0.37
C PHE A 104 -1.55 -12.05 -0.93
N PHE A 105 -1.75 -10.73 -0.78
CA PHE A 105 -2.97 -10.08 -1.27
C PHE A 105 -3.06 -10.04 -2.80
N VAL A 106 -1.94 -9.89 -3.51
CA VAL A 106 -1.91 -9.99 -4.97
C VAL A 106 -2.29 -11.40 -5.42
N ALA A 107 -1.74 -12.45 -4.79
CA ALA A 107 -2.10 -13.83 -5.08
C ALA A 107 -3.59 -14.08 -4.80
N PHE A 108 -4.11 -13.56 -3.70
CA PHE A 108 -5.52 -13.65 -3.35
C PHE A 108 -6.40 -12.93 -4.38
N LEU A 109 -6.01 -11.74 -4.83
CA LEU A 109 -6.71 -10.98 -5.87
C LEU A 109 -6.77 -11.76 -7.19
N VAL A 110 -5.62 -12.31 -7.63
CA VAL A 110 -5.54 -13.15 -8.84
C VAL A 110 -6.49 -14.35 -8.74
N LEU A 111 -6.48 -15.05 -7.61
CA LEU A 111 -7.38 -16.16 -7.35
C LEU A 111 -8.86 -15.71 -7.43
N PHE A 112 -9.16 -14.54 -6.89
CA PHE A 112 -10.51 -13.99 -6.88
C PHE A 112 -11.01 -13.67 -8.30
N PHE A 113 -10.15 -13.11 -9.17
CA PHE A 113 -10.46 -12.91 -10.59
C PHE A 113 -10.77 -14.22 -11.31
N ILE A 114 -10.00 -15.29 -11.04
CA ILE A 114 -10.23 -16.62 -11.64
C ILE A 114 -11.56 -17.20 -11.17
N VAL A 115 -11.90 -17.09 -9.87
CA VAL A 115 -13.17 -17.57 -9.31
C VAL A 115 -14.38 -16.87 -9.94
N TYR A 116 -14.25 -15.58 -10.29
CA TYR A 116 -15.29 -14.84 -11.02
C TYR A 116 -15.34 -15.14 -12.53
N GLY A 117 -14.54 -16.10 -13.01
CA GLY A 117 -14.56 -16.54 -14.41
C GLY A 117 -13.82 -15.59 -15.37
N ILE A 118 -13.00 -14.68 -14.85
CA ILE A 118 -12.19 -13.79 -15.67
C ILE A 118 -10.90 -14.53 -16.05
N GLU A 119 -10.78 -14.88 -17.33
CA GLU A 119 -9.63 -15.64 -17.83
C GLU A 119 -8.31 -14.83 -17.70
N PRO A 120 -7.21 -15.48 -17.26
CA PRO A 120 -5.91 -14.85 -17.19
C PRO A 120 -5.41 -14.53 -18.61
N LYS A 121 -5.18 -13.25 -18.87
CA LYS A 121 -4.61 -12.74 -20.13
C LYS A 121 -3.14 -12.37 -19.93
N ILE A 122 -2.38 -12.31 -21.03
CA ILE A 122 -0.96 -11.92 -21.01
C ILE A 122 -0.72 -10.56 -20.33
N TYR A 123 -1.72 -9.68 -20.35
CA TYR A 123 -1.67 -8.38 -19.68
C TYR A 123 -1.51 -8.48 -18.15
N TRP A 124 -1.84 -9.63 -17.52
CA TRP A 124 -1.61 -9.81 -16.08
C TRP A 124 -0.13 -9.81 -15.69
N LEU A 125 0.78 -10.04 -16.66
CA LEU A 125 2.22 -9.86 -16.44
C LEU A 125 2.59 -8.41 -16.07
N GLN A 126 1.75 -7.43 -16.42
CA GLN A 126 1.92 -6.03 -16.03
C GLN A 126 1.89 -5.86 -14.50
N ILE A 127 1.20 -6.75 -13.76
CA ILE A 127 1.18 -6.74 -12.29
C ILE A 127 2.60 -6.85 -11.73
N ILE A 128 3.44 -7.70 -12.34
CA ILE A 128 4.84 -7.88 -11.92
C ILE A 128 5.64 -6.59 -12.18
N TYR A 129 5.46 -5.99 -13.35
CA TYR A 129 6.15 -4.75 -13.73
C TYR A 129 5.76 -3.59 -12.81
N TYR A 130 4.46 -3.37 -12.58
CA TYR A 130 3.98 -2.29 -11.71
C TYR A 130 4.34 -2.53 -10.24
N SER A 131 4.27 -3.78 -9.76
CA SER A 131 4.72 -4.12 -8.40
C SER A 131 6.22 -3.84 -8.23
N PHE A 132 7.06 -4.18 -9.20
CA PHE A 132 8.49 -3.87 -9.16
C PHE A 132 8.75 -2.35 -9.14
N SER A 133 8.10 -1.60 -10.03
CA SER A 133 8.20 -0.14 -10.09
C SER A 133 7.78 0.52 -8.78
N MET A 134 6.69 0.04 -8.17
CA MET A 134 6.20 0.52 -6.89
C MET A 134 7.18 0.22 -5.74
N ILE A 135 7.79 -0.98 -5.72
CA ILE A 135 8.81 -1.34 -4.72
C ILE A 135 10.01 -0.39 -4.82
N MET A 136 10.50 -0.11 -6.03
CA MET A 136 11.61 0.81 -6.25
C MET A 136 11.27 2.23 -5.80
N LEU A 137 10.06 2.69 -6.10
CA LEU A 137 9.54 3.99 -5.65
C LEU A 137 9.52 4.07 -4.12
N VAL A 138 8.94 3.06 -3.45
CA VAL A 138 8.84 3.01 -1.99
C VAL A 138 10.23 2.99 -1.35
N ILE A 139 11.16 2.20 -1.86
CA ILE A 139 12.53 2.16 -1.34
C ILE A 139 13.18 3.53 -1.45
N SER A 140 13.11 4.18 -2.62
CA SER A 140 13.72 5.49 -2.84
C SER A 140 13.15 6.56 -1.91
N LEU A 141 11.83 6.64 -1.81
CA LEU A 141 11.15 7.58 -0.91
C LEU A 141 11.46 7.30 0.56
N SER A 142 11.52 6.02 0.93
CA SER A 142 11.80 5.58 2.31
C SER A 142 13.18 6.00 2.78
N TYR A 143 14.21 5.91 1.94
CA TYR A 143 15.55 6.35 2.32
C TYR A 143 15.61 7.85 2.55
N ILE A 144 14.94 8.64 1.71
CA ILE A 144 14.87 10.10 1.86
C ILE A 144 14.16 10.45 3.17
N THR A 145 12.95 9.91 3.36
CA THR A 145 12.11 10.29 4.52
C THR A 145 12.63 9.71 5.83
N ALA A 146 13.20 8.50 5.85
CA ALA A 146 13.83 7.91 7.03
C ALA A 146 15.05 8.71 7.51
N THR A 147 15.81 9.28 6.59
CA THR A 147 16.92 10.17 6.95
C THR A 147 16.40 11.49 7.51
N LEU A 148 15.40 12.08 6.87
CA LEU A 148 14.84 13.37 7.29
C LEU A 148 14.13 13.29 8.65
N VAL A 149 13.43 12.18 8.97
CA VAL A 149 12.72 12.03 10.24
C VAL A 149 13.65 12.02 11.45
N VAL A 150 14.92 11.66 11.27
CA VAL A 150 15.94 11.73 12.35
C VAL A 150 16.19 13.19 12.78
N PHE A 151 16.15 14.13 11.83
CA PHE A 151 16.32 15.56 12.08
C PHE A 151 15.00 16.24 12.44
N PHE A 152 13.91 15.79 11.83
CA PHE A 152 12.57 16.37 11.93
C PHE A 152 11.55 15.30 12.35
N ARG A 153 11.34 15.12 13.65
CA ARG A 153 10.46 14.06 14.19
C ARG A 153 9.02 14.18 13.73
N ASP A 154 8.55 15.41 13.50
CA ASP A 154 7.17 15.66 13.05
C ASP A 154 6.91 15.16 11.63
N LEU A 155 7.97 14.86 10.86
CA LEU A 155 7.83 14.27 9.52
C LEU A 155 7.02 12.98 9.55
N GLY A 156 7.11 12.16 10.60
CA GLY A 156 6.30 10.96 10.76
C GLY A 156 4.79 11.25 10.77
N GLN A 157 4.38 12.35 11.41
CA GLN A 157 2.98 12.77 11.41
C GLN A 157 2.58 13.39 10.06
N ILE A 158 3.45 14.19 9.47
CA ILE A 158 3.25 14.77 8.14
C ILE A 158 3.05 13.66 7.10
N MET A 159 3.81 12.57 7.19
CA MET A 159 3.66 11.40 6.30
C MET A 159 2.27 10.78 6.38
N ASN A 160 1.69 10.63 7.57
CA ASN A 160 0.34 10.13 7.73
C ASN A 160 -0.70 11.02 7.02
N ILE A 161 -0.53 12.35 7.12
CA ILE A 161 -1.39 13.32 6.44
C ILE A 161 -1.22 13.20 4.91
N ILE A 162 0.02 13.16 4.41
CA ILE A 162 0.30 13.02 2.97
C ILE A 162 -0.31 11.73 2.42
N LEU A 163 -0.19 10.61 3.13
CA LEU A 163 -0.76 9.34 2.73
C LEU A 163 -2.29 9.37 2.75
N GLN A 164 -2.90 10.00 3.74
CA GLN A 164 -4.34 10.16 3.81
C GLN A 164 -4.89 10.97 2.62
N PHE A 165 -4.28 12.11 2.31
CA PHE A 165 -4.65 12.89 1.12
C PHE A 165 -4.32 12.15 -0.18
N GLY A 166 -3.17 11.48 -0.25
CA GLY A 166 -2.74 10.70 -1.41
C GLY A 166 -3.73 9.60 -1.79
N MET A 167 -4.37 8.96 -0.81
CA MET A 167 -5.41 7.96 -1.04
C MET A 167 -6.60 8.54 -1.82
N TRP A 168 -7.04 9.74 -1.46
CA TRP A 168 -8.15 10.41 -2.15
C TRP A 168 -7.75 11.00 -3.51
N LEU A 169 -6.47 11.35 -3.67
CA LEU A 169 -5.90 11.78 -4.94
C LEU A 169 -5.54 10.62 -5.88
N THR A 170 -5.72 9.38 -5.45
CA THR A 170 -5.54 8.21 -6.32
C THR A 170 -6.91 7.69 -6.74
N PRO A 171 -7.16 7.40 -8.03
CA PRO A 171 -8.47 6.94 -8.52
C PRO A 171 -8.72 5.47 -8.14
N ILE A 172 -8.89 5.22 -6.83
CA ILE A 172 -9.16 3.88 -6.26
C ILE A 172 -10.65 3.69 -6.02
N MET A 173 -11.33 4.73 -5.50
CA MET A 173 -12.73 4.66 -5.09
C MET A 173 -13.68 5.25 -6.12
N TRP A 174 -13.17 6.00 -7.08
CA TRP A 174 -13.90 6.77 -8.07
C TRP A 174 -13.21 6.65 -9.44
N GLN A 175 -14.00 6.80 -10.51
CA GLN A 175 -13.50 6.71 -11.88
C GLN A 175 -12.93 8.04 -12.33
N ILE A 176 -11.83 7.99 -13.09
CA ILE A 176 -11.10 9.18 -13.55
C ILE A 176 -11.97 10.09 -14.43
N ASP A 177 -12.94 9.51 -15.15
CA ASP A 177 -13.85 10.21 -16.05
C ASP A 177 -14.79 11.19 -15.31
N MET A 178 -14.89 11.09 -13.99
CA MET A 178 -15.68 12.01 -13.16
C MET A 178 -14.99 13.36 -12.96
N ILE A 179 -13.69 13.47 -13.29
CA ILE A 179 -12.91 14.68 -13.04
C ILE A 179 -12.83 15.54 -14.31
N PRO A 180 -13.10 16.86 -14.18
CA PRO A 180 -12.86 17.78 -15.27
C PRO A 180 -11.39 17.81 -15.70
N ASP A 181 -11.12 17.83 -17.01
CA ASP A 181 -9.78 17.79 -17.62
C ASP A 181 -8.80 18.81 -17.04
N ARG A 182 -9.30 19.99 -16.66
CA ARG A 182 -8.50 21.08 -16.07
C ARG A 182 -7.77 20.67 -14.77
N PHE A 183 -8.28 19.67 -14.04
CA PHE A 183 -7.70 19.20 -12.78
C PHE A 183 -6.90 17.91 -12.94
N MET A 184 -6.91 17.27 -14.11
CA MET A 184 -6.23 16.01 -14.39
C MET A 184 -4.72 16.06 -14.09
N TRP A 185 -4.08 17.21 -14.31
CA TRP A 185 -2.66 17.40 -14.04
C TRP A 185 -2.29 17.15 -12.57
N LEU A 186 -3.19 17.50 -11.63
CA LEU A 186 -2.97 17.32 -10.20
C LEU A 186 -2.88 15.83 -9.82
N PHE A 187 -3.75 15.02 -10.40
CA PHE A 187 -3.77 13.56 -10.16
C PHE A 187 -2.58 12.88 -10.81
N LYS A 188 -2.15 13.33 -11.98
CA LYS A 188 -0.96 12.84 -12.68
C LYS A 188 0.37 13.15 -11.96
N LEU A 189 0.40 14.07 -11.01
CA LEU A 189 1.55 14.30 -10.14
C LEU A 189 1.75 13.18 -9.10
N ASN A 190 0.70 12.45 -8.79
CA ASN A 190 0.77 11.32 -7.87
C ASN A 190 1.33 10.09 -8.59
N PRO A 191 2.50 9.53 -8.20
CA PRO A 191 3.07 8.37 -8.86
C PRO A 191 2.18 7.12 -8.75
N MET A 192 1.36 7.01 -7.70
CA MET A 192 0.42 5.91 -7.52
C MET A 192 -0.74 5.94 -8.52
N TYR A 193 -1.01 7.08 -9.15
CA TYR A 193 -1.95 7.17 -10.26
C TYR A 193 -1.63 6.18 -11.37
N TYR A 194 -0.36 6.09 -11.77
CA TYR A 194 0.11 5.21 -12.85
C TYR A 194 0.18 3.73 -12.48
N VAL A 195 0.19 3.42 -11.20
CA VAL A 195 0.21 2.02 -10.70
C VAL A 195 -1.20 1.44 -10.61
N VAL A 196 -2.18 2.31 -10.30
CA VAL A 196 -3.57 1.90 -10.03
C VAL A 196 -4.43 1.92 -11.29
N GLN A 197 -4.14 2.77 -12.26
CA GLN A 197 -4.85 2.91 -13.52
C GLN A 197 -4.41 1.86 -14.56
#